data_51c1ac0bc4c6af2ec6931be00a1b3ac5
#
_entry.id   51c1ac0bc4c6af2ec6931be00a1b3ac5
#
_cell.length_a   1.000
_cell.length_b   1.000
_cell.length_c   1.000
_cell.angle_alpha   90.00
_cell.angle_beta   90.00
_cell.angle_gamma   90.00
#
_symmetry.space_group_name_H-M   'P 1'
#
loop_
_entity.id
_entity.type
_entity.pdbx_description
1 polymer ?
#
loop_
_entity_poly.entity_id
_entity_poly.type
_entity_poly.pdbx_seq_one_letter_code
_entity_poly.pdbx_strand_id
1 'polypeptide(L)'
;MLEIEPMEPMDLVNNPSKNRIEKIQNEKRSDLVSFGSVDKTKFTLLDKLINDYGYGWEVNKIIFSAFLCFILNGYLTTSYCSFMLGFKKKFDLNNNQISLIGMGFCLSKFITNFSIGFLTNLFGRMFVLKSALILTFFCNLLISLFCEYKVILIVEFLNGFFAGVFEITSFNVACEFIPVRFRGWILLTIWNGYNVGVLFPNLIMLKTMPDHSPSGLPKTLYLCSLVILLCTIFGCVFYTDSPRNFIINGKRQEAIKILKRMKKDDKYFTPEILKEIYESVPPKTISDFSIMNYKEVFEHGMFLTGVLLLFICFNGTMINDGFQLVLNLILEKVKKSDKSAQTRTVLMENITINSIALPSNLIMGAFAEFKILGRIHTQSLGYILMGLVMIPVIIEPNTASTFFIFFMFFTCITNMVNVYVSEVYPTKIRDWALGMIQGSGYLGSFIAQYLFVYLNDLSVYYCPILFFVICVLNGISCTLLKVEPMGKPLDIHTGENDNEQAKIIESSPR
;
A
#
# COMPACT_ATOMS: atom_id res chain seq x y z
N MET A 1 55.64 -16.95 -61.39
CA MET A 1 55.07 -18.04 -60.54
C MET A 1 55.70 -17.87 -59.18
N LEU A 2 55.00 -17.31 -58.29
CA LEU A 2 55.31 -17.26 -56.86
C LEU A 2 54.13 -17.89 -56.15
N GLU A 3 54.37 -19.04 -55.55
CA GLU A 3 53.43 -19.80 -54.75
C GLU A 3 53.09 -19.02 -53.47
N ILE A 4 51.81 -18.85 -53.16
CA ILE A 4 51.34 -18.30 -51.95
C ILE A 4 50.89 -19.51 -51.05
N GLU A 5 51.66 -19.76 -50.01
CA GLU A 5 51.26 -20.70 -48.93
C GLU A 5 50.00 -20.23 -48.20
N PRO A 6 49.09 -21.14 -47.80
CA PRO A 6 47.93 -20.79 -47.06
C PRO A 6 48.29 -20.56 -45.60
N MET A 7 47.91 -19.38 -45.03
CA MET A 7 47.99 -19.10 -43.61
C MET A 7 47.01 -19.97 -42.84
N GLU A 8 47.50 -20.66 -41.82
CA GLU A 8 46.73 -21.38 -40.83
C GLU A 8 45.82 -20.41 -40.03
N PRO A 9 44.63 -20.85 -39.60
CA PRO A 9 43.71 -20.01 -38.80
C PRO A 9 44.28 -19.82 -37.41
N MET A 10 44.56 -18.55 -37.05
CA MET A 10 44.93 -18.12 -35.71
C MET A 10 43.82 -18.49 -34.71
N ASP A 11 44.19 -19.34 -33.74
CA ASP A 11 43.36 -19.71 -32.59
C ASP A 11 42.84 -18.50 -31.81
N LEU A 12 41.58 -18.18 -31.98
CA LEU A 12 40.77 -17.24 -31.17
C LEU A 12 40.30 -17.92 -29.89
N VAL A 13 41.24 -18.48 -29.12
CA VAL A 13 40.88 -19.05 -27.79
C VAL A 13 41.89 -18.52 -26.79
N ASN A 14 41.44 -17.60 -26.01
CA ASN A 14 41.78 -17.26 -24.61
C ASN A 14 41.68 -15.75 -24.38
N ASN A 15 40.45 -15.27 -24.29
CA ASN A 15 40.22 -13.95 -23.72
C ASN A 15 40.05 -14.13 -22.20
N PRO A 16 41.05 -13.78 -21.34
CA PRO A 16 41.02 -14.01 -19.90
C PRO A 16 39.87 -13.29 -19.20
N SER A 17 39.28 -12.27 -19.84
CA SER A 17 38.11 -11.57 -19.33
C SER A 17 36.83 -12.39 -19.47
N LYS A 18 36.63 -13.15 -20.54
CA LYS A 18 35.43 -13.99 -20.73
C LYS A 18 35.40 -15.18 -19.77
N ASN A 19 36.55 -15.86 -19.61
CA ASN A 19 36.66 -16.96 -18.63
C ASN A 19 36.52 -16.50 -17.18
N ARG A 20 36.90 -15.25 -16.88
CA ARG A 20 36.76 -14.68 -15.55
C ARG A 20 35.29 -14.29 -15.24
N ILE A 21 34.55 -13.82 -16.23
CA ILE A 21 33.11 -13.52 -16.14
C ILE A 21 32.30 -14.81 -15.97
N GLU A 22 32.62 -15.86 -16.75
CA GLU A 22 32.00 -17.18 -16.60
C GLU A 22 32.34 -17.84 -15.25
N LYS A 23 33.56 -17.70 -14.76
CA LYS A 23 33.96 -18.23 -13.46
C LYS A 23 33.28 -17.51 -12.31
N ILE A 24 33.14 -16.18 -12.36
CA ILE A 24 32.37 -15.39 -11.40
C ILE A 24 30.86 -15.70 -11.48
N GLN A 25 30.34 -15.96 -12.69
CA GLN A 25 28.96 -16.42 -12.86
C GLN A 25 28.74 -17.83 -12.34
N ASN A 26 29.73 -18.74 -12.47
CA ASN A 26 29.63 -20.12 -12.04
C ASN A 26 29.91 -20.31 -10.53
N GLU A 27 30.84 -19.58 -9.91
CA GLU A 27 31.06 -19.61 -8.46
C GLU A 27 29.84 -19.03 -7.71
N LYS A 28 29.18 -17.97 -8.24
CA LYS A 28 27.92 -17.47 -7.67
C LYS A 28 26.71 -18.33 -8.00
N ARG A 29 26.76 -19.21 -8.97
CA ARG A 29 25.74 -20.22 -9.23
C ARG A 29 25.66 -21.30 -8.13
N SER A 30 26.78 -21.65 -7.49
CA SER A 30 26.82 -22.68 -6.44
C SER A 30 26.22 -22.18 -5.10
N ASP A 31 26.43 -20.92 -4.75
CA ASP A 31 25.94 -20.36 -3.48
C ASP A 31 24.42 -20.00 -3.50
N LEU A 32 23.86 -19.86 -4.70
CA LEU A 32 22.44 -19.57 -4.92
C LEU A 32 21.55 -20.86 -5.01
N VAL A 33 22.16 -22.04 -4.99
CA VAL A 33 21.45 -23.35 -5.18
C VAL A 33 20.65 -23.80 -3.96
N SER A 34 20.79 -23.17 -2.78
CA SER A 34 20.07 -23.55 -1.57
C SER A 34 18.67 -22.95 -1.42
N PHE A 35 18.21 -22.11 -2.36
CA PHE A 35 16.86 -21.55 -2.38
C PHE A 35 15.97 -22.26 -3.39
N GLY A 36 14.84 -22.78 -2.91
CA GLY A 36 13.86 -23.50 -3.71
C GLY A 36 13.55 -22.80 -5.03
N SER A 37 13.61 -23.55 -6.09
CA SER A 37 13.32 -23.32 -7.52
C SER A 37 12.60 -22.01 -7.89
N VAL A 38 13.28 -20.87 -7.73
CA VAL A 38 12.93 -19.63 -8.39
C VAL A 38 13.58 -19.69 -9.77
N ASP A 39 12.78 -19.55 -10.79
CA ASP A 39 13.23 -19.59 -12.18
C ASP A 39 14.24 -18.45 -12.44
N LYS A 40 15.54 -18.77 -12.37
CA LYS A 40 16.65 -17.81 -12.40
C LYS A 40 16.84 -17.10 -13.76
N THR A 41 16.11 -17.54 -14.78
CA THR A 41 16.30 -17.11 -16.16
C THR A 41 15.64 -15.76 -16.50
N LYS A 42 14.76 -15.24 -15.64
CA LYS A 42 13.93 -14.06 -15.94
C LYS A 42 14.25 -12.80 -15.10
N PHE A 43 15.26 -12.81 -14.25
CA PHE A 43 15.65 -11.61 -13.48
C PHE A 43 16.43 -10.63 -14.36
N THR A 44 15.95 -9.38 -14.43
CA THR A 44 16.73 -8.29 -15.02
C THR A 44 18.02 -8.07 -14.23
N LEU A 45 19.06 -7.53 -14.85
CA LEU A 45 20.32 -7.23 -14.17
C LEU A 45 20.11 -6.26 -12.98
N LEU A 46 19.16 -5.32 -13.13
CA LEU A 46 18.77 -4.41 -12.06
C LEU A 46 18.16 -5.13 -10.85
N ASP A 47 17.30 -6.15 -11.09
CA ASP A 47 16.75 -6.98 -10.01
C ASP A 47 17.82 -7.76 -9.27
N LYS A 48 18.78 -8.30 -10.01
CA LYS A 48 19.93 -9.00 -9.42
C LYS A 48 20.76 -8.06 -8.53
N LEU A 49 21.03 -6.84 -8.98
CA LEU A 49 21.77 -5.85 -8.20
C LEU A 49 21.02 -5.44 -6.92
N ILE A 50 19.69 -5.25 -7.00
CA ILE A 50 18.86 -4.92 -5.82
C ILE A 50 18.84 -6.10 -4.84
N ASN A 51 18.67 -7.32 -5.33
CA ASN A 51 18.67 -8.52 -4.48
C ASN A 51 20.03 -8.79 -3.83
N ASP A 52 21.15 -8.57 -4.55
CA ASP A 52 22.52 -8.70 -4.04
C ASP A 52 22.85 -7.65 -2.98
N TYR A 53 22.32 -6.42 -3.12
CA TYR A 53 22.49 -5.38 -2.11
C TYR A 53 21.76 -5.72 -0.81
N GLY A 54 20.59 -6.36 -0.91
CA GLY A 54 19.77 -6.74 0.23
C GLY A 54 19.22 -5.52 1.00
N TYR A 55 19.17 -5.65 2.33
CA TYR A 55 18.60 -4.64 3.24
C TYR A 55 19.68 -3.69 3.78
N GLY A 56 20.38 -2.99 2.90
CA GLY A 56 21.36 -1.98 3.27
C GLY A 56 20.72 -0.65 3.71
N TRP A 57 21.57 0.32 4.09
CA TRP A 57 21.13 1.62 4.61
C TRP A 57 20.14 2.37 3.68
N GLU A 58 20.41 2.38 2.38
CA GLU A 58 19.55 3.08 1.41
C GLU A 58 18.14 2.47 1.35
N VAL A 59 18.03 1.12 1.36
CA VAL A 59 16.73 0.42 1.36
C VAL A 59 16.00 0.67 2.67
N ASN A 60 16.66 0.53 3.82
CA ASN A 60 16.05 0.75 5.14
C ASN A 60 15.57 2.19 5.32
N LYS A 61 16.30 3.17 4.78
CA LYS A 61 15.90 4.58 4.76
C LYS A 61 14.59 4.80 4.01
N ILE A 62 14.41 4.14 2.85
CA ILE A 62 13.17 4.23 2.07
C ILE A 62 12.01 3.52 2.78
N ILE A 63 12.25 2.32 3.34
CA ILE A 63 11.24 1.60 4.13
C ILE A 63 10.76 2.47 5.31
N PHE A 64 11.69 3.09 6.04
CA PHE A 64 11.35 4.00 7.15
C PHE A 64 10.57 5.22 6.68
N SER A 65 10.98 5.84 5.57
CA SER A 65 10.27 7.02 5.02
C SER A 65 8.86 6.66 4.53
N ALA A 66 8.70 5.49 3.89
CA ALA A 66 7.40 4.97 3.51
C ALA A 66 6.51 4.70 4.74
N PHE A 67 7.07 4.12 5.79
CA PHE A 67 6.38 3.91 7.06
C PHE A 67 5.87 5.24 7.67
N LEU A 68 6.67 6.32 7.62
CA LEU A 68 6.23 7.65 8.06
C LEU A 68 5.10 8.21 7.19
N CYS A 69 5.14 8.03 5.86
CA CYS A 69 4.03 8.40 4.98
C CYS A 69 2.75 7.64 5.31
N PHE A 70 2.87 6.36 5.68
CA PHE A 70 1.72 5.57 6.13
C PHE A 70 1.20 5.99 7.51
N ILE A 71 2.04 6.49 8.43
CA ILE A 71 1.56 7.14 9.66
C ILE A 71 0.68 8.34 9.32
N LEU A 72 1.11 9.19 8.39
CA LEU A 72 0.30 10.32 7.94
C LEU A 72 -1.00 9.86 7.26
N ASN A 73 -0.96 8.85 6.39
CA ASN A 73 -2.15 8.30 5.76
C ASN A 73 -3.16 7.79 6.81
N GLY A 74 -2.72 7.00 7.79
CA GLY A 74 -3.58 6.50 8.87
C GLY A 74 -4.18 7.61 9.73
N TYR A 75 -3.38 8.61 10.07
CA TYR A 75 -3.87 9.80 10.78
C TYR A 75 -4.96 10.53 9.98
N LEU A 76 -4.70 10.87 8.72
CA LEU A 76 -5.62 11.63 7.89
C LEU A 76 -6.94 10.87 7.67
N THR A 77 -6.87 9.55 7.47
CA THR A 77 -8.06 8.73 7.23
C THR A 77 -8.96 8.61 8.46
N THR A 78 -8.40 8.68 9.67
CA THR A 78 -9.16 8.43 10.90
C THR A 78 -9.32 9.66 11.80
N SER A 79 -8.63 10.76 11.52
CA SER A 79 -8.68 11.98 12.33
C SER A 79 -10.09 12.52 12.49
N TYR A 80 -10.87 12.59 11.41
CA TYR A 80 -12.24 13.08 11.49
C TYR A 80 -13.14 12.17 12.33
N CYS A 81 -12.96 10.84 12.28
CA CYS A 81 -13.69 9.89 13.11
C CYS A 81 -13.31 10.05 14.60
N SER A 82 -12.02 10.19 14.89
CA SER A 82 -11.51 10.35 16.26
C SER A 82 -11.99 11.64 16.90
N PHE A 83 -11.96 12.76 16.15
CA PHE A 83 -12.36 14.07 16.67
C PHE A 83 -13.85 14.39 16.48
N MET A 84 -14.61 13.53 15.81
CA MET A 84 -16.02 13.72 15.46
C MET A 84 -16.89 14.15 16.65
N LEU A 85 -16.76 13.46 17.79
CA LEU A 85 -17.54 13.79 19.00
C LEU A 85 -17.14 15.16 19.58
N GLY A 86 -15.86 15.51 19.51
CA GLY A 86 -15.37 16.83 19.90
C GLY A 86 -15.90 17.94 19.00
N PHE A 87 -15.90 17.73 17.68
CA PHE A 87 -16.48 18.68 16.71
C PHE A 87 -17.99 18.83 16.90
N LYS A 88 -18.71 17.70 17.11
CA LYS A 88 -20.16 17.71 17.36
C LYS A 88 -20.52 18.55 18.57
N LYS A 89 -19.82 18.37 19.68
CA LYS A 89 -20.04 19.15 20.92
C LYS A 89 -19.65 20.62 20.79
N LYS A 90 -18.57 20.94 20.03
CA LYS A 90 -18.08 22.30 19.89
C LYS A 90 -18.95 23.16 18.98
N PHE A 91 -19.46 22.60 17.88
CA PHE A 91 -20.15 23.34 16.83
C PHE A 91 -21.65 23.03 16.76
N ASP A 92 -22.16 22.20 17.65
CA ASP A 92 -23.57 21.72 17.69
C ASP A 92 -24.00 21.14 16.32
N LEU A 93 -23.16 20.25 15.75
CA LEU A 93 -23.36 19.72 14.42
C LEU A 93 -24.43 18.63 14.38
N ASN A 94 -25.25 18.67 13.32
CA ASN A 94 -26.16 17.60 13.00
C ASN A 94 -25.43 16.39 12.40
N ASN A 95 -26.01 15.18 12.47
CA ASN A 95 -25.42 13.96 11.92
C ASN A 95 -25.10 14.10 10.42
N ASN A 96 -25.94 14.79 9.64
CA ASN A 96 -25.70 15.04 8.21
C ASN A 96 -24.44 15.91 7.96
N GLN A 97 -24.20 16.92 8.80
CA GLN A 97 -23.01 17.77 8.68
C GLN A 97 -21.73 17.03 9.01
N ILE A 98 -21.79 16.10 9.96
CA ILE A 98 -20.66 15.23 10.31
C ILE A 98 -20.37 14.25 9.19
N SER A 99 -21.40 13.58 8.65
CA SER A 99 -21.26 12.66 7.52
C SER A 99 -20.67 13.37 6.29
N LEU A 100 -21.00 14.66 6.08
CA LEU A 100 -20.46 15.45 4.96
C LEU A 100 -18.93 15.60 5.04
N ILE A 101 -18.34 15.72 6.24
CA ILE A 101 -16.89 15.78 6.42
C ILE A 101 -16.24 14.47 5.94
N GLY A 102 -16.75 13.31 6.42
CA GLY A 102 -16.23 11.99 6.05
C GLY A 102 -16.43 11.67 4.55
N MET A 103 -17.62 12.01 4.01
CA MET A 103 -17.91 11.85 2.57
C MET A 103 -16.97 12.71 1.71
N GLY A 104 -16.71 13.95 2.11
CA GLY A 104 -15.78 14.84 1.42
C GLY A 104 -14.36 14.29 1.38
N PHE A 105 -13.87 13.74 2.49
CA PHE A 105 -12.59 13.05 2.57
C PHE A 105 -12.52 11.84 1.62
N CYS A 106 -13.50 10.93 1.68
CA CYS A 106 -13.54 9.73 0.83
C CYS A 106 -13.63 10.08 -0.66
N LEU A 107 -14.44 11.07 -1.02
CA LEU A 107 -14.58 11.53 -2.40
C LEU A 107 -13.26 12.12 -2.93
N SER A 108 -12.59 12.95 -2.15
CA SER A 108 -11.30 13.53 -2.52
C SER A 108 -10.23 12.45 -2.69
N LYS A 109 -10.17 11.47 -1.79
CA LYS A 109 -9.24 10.34 -1.86
C LYS A 109 -9.53 9.45 -3.08
N PHE A 110 -10.82 9.21 -3.40
CA PHE A 110 -11.22 8.52 -4.64
C PHE A 110 -10.68 9.25 -5.89
N ILE A 111 -10.92 10.56 -6.00
CA ILE A 111 -10.47 11.38 -7.14
C ILE A 111 -8.94 11.32 -7.27
N THR A 112 -8.22 11.44 -6.15
CA THR A 112 -6.76 11.41 -6.15
C THR A 112 -6.22 10.05 -6.57
N ASN A 113 -6.71 8.97 -5.99
CA ASN A 113 -6.26 7.63 -6.32
C ASN A 113 -6.50 7.31 -7.79
N PHE A 114 -7.66 7.71 -8.32
CA PHE A 114 -7.95 7.53 -9.74
C PHE A 114 -7.05 8.38 -10.65
N SER A 115 -6.60 9.56 -10.24
CA SER A 115 -5.78 10.48 -11.04
C SER A 115 -4.27 10.39 -10.75
N ILE A 116 -3.84 9.61 -9.75
CA ILE A 116 -2.45 9.61 -9.27
C ILE A 116 -1.44 9.23 -10.34
N GLY A 117 -1.77 8.27 -11.22
CA GLY A 117 -0.90 7.89 -12.33
C GLY A 117 -0.63 9.05 -13.28
N PHE A 118 -1.63 9.87 -13.56
CA PHE A 118 -1.48 11.10 -14.35
C PHE A 118 -0.65 12.15 -13.62
N LEU A 119 -0.95 12.41 -12.35
CA LEU A 119 -0.22 13.40 -11.54
C LEU A 119 1.27 13.05 -11.41
N THR A 120 1.59 11.79 -11.11
CA THR A 120 2.98 11.34 -10.96
C THR A 120 3.74 11.30 -12.28
N ASN A 121 3.06 11.08 -13.40
CA ASN A 121 3.66 11.15 -14.73
C ASN A 121 3.94 12.60 -15.16
N LEU A 122 3.04 13.52 -14.84
CA LEU A 122 3.16 14.94 -15.22
C LEU A 122 4.22 15.68 -14.40
N PHE A 123 4.16 15.56 -13.08
CA PHE A 123 5.02 16.34 -12.16
C PHE A 123 6.20 15.53 -11.60
N GLY A 124 6.18 14.21 -11.74
CA GLY A 124 7.15 13.30 -11.12
C GLY A 124 6.75 12.88 -9.71
N ARG A 125 7.00 11.60 -9.38
CA ARG A 125 6.59 10.96 -8.11
C ARG A 125 7.07 11.72 -6.86
N MET A 126 8.36 12.14 -6.87
CA MET A 126 8.95 12.81 -5.70
C MET A 126 8.45 14.23 -5.48
N PHE A 127 8.17 14.96 -6.55
CA PHE A 127 7.61 16.30 -6.41
C PHE A 127 6.21 16.23 -5.82
N VAL A 128 5.35 15.36 -6.35
CA VAL A 128 3.97 15.17 -5.87
C VAL A 128 3.97 14.74 -4.39
N LEU A 129 4.81 13.77 -4.01
CA LEU A 129 4.89 13.28 -2.64
C LEU A 129 5.38 14.35 -1.66
N LYS A 130 6.49 15.05 -1.98
CA LYS A 130 7.06 16.06 -1.08
C LYS A 130 6.18 17.29 -0.94
N SER A 131 5.54 17.74 -2.02
CA SER A 131 4.56 18.82 -1.95
C SER A 131 3.36 18.44 -1.09
N ALA A 132 2.84 17.21 -1.23
CA ALA A 132 1.76 16.72 -0.39
C ALA A 132 2.15 16.68 1.10
N LEU A 133 3.38 16.23 1.45
CA LEU A 133 3.89 16.25 2.82
C LEU A 133 3.88 17.65 3.44
N ILE A 134 4.41 18.63 2.71
CA ILE A 134 4.49 20.03 3.19
C ILE A 134 3.09 20.64 3.34
N LEU A 135 2.22 20.43 2.34
CA LEU A 135 0.86 20.98 2.36
C LEU A 135 0.01 20.35 3.45
N THR A 136 0.16 19.04 3.72
CA THR A 136 -0.51 18.35 4.83
C THR A 136 -0.21 19.02 6.17
N PHE A 137 1.06 19.34 6.43
CA PHE A 137 1.43 20.03 7.67
C PHE A 137 0.73 21.40 7.79
N PHE A 138 0.79 22.22 6.75
CA PHE A 138 0.15 23.54 6.78
C PHE A 138 -1.37 23.45 6.92
N CYS A 139 -2.04 22.53 6.24
CA CYS A 139 -3.47 22.32 6.35
C CYS A 139 -3.89 21.93 7.77
N ASN A 140 -3.18 20.99 8.39
CA ASN A 140 -3.50 20.56 9.76
C ASN A 140 -3.14 21.64 10.82
N LEU A 141 -2.12 22.45 10.56
CA LEU A 141 -1.83 23.63 11.37
C LEU A 141 -2.97 24.66 11.28
N LEU A 142 -3.55 24.90 10.08
CA LEU A 142 -4.70 25.78 9.91
C LEU A 142 -5.92 25.34 10.72
N ILE A 143 -6.24 24.03 10.75
CA ILE A 143 -7.34 23.54 11.60
C ILE A 143 -7.06 23.82 13.08
N SER A 144 -5.81 23.69 13.52
CA SER A 144 -5.47 23.93 14.94
C SER A 144 -5.58 25.41 15.34
N LEU A 145 -5.32 26.33 14.39
CA LEU A 145 -5.39 27.78 14.62
C LEU A 145 -6.82 28.32 14.47
N PHE A 146 -7.49 27.93 13.39
CA PHE A 146 -8.82 28.44 13.00
C PHE A 146 -9.89 27.37 13.15
N CYS A 147 -10.05 26.78 14.31
CA CYS A 147 -10.95 25.66 14.57
C CYS A 147 -12.42 26.06 14.31
N GLU A 148 -12.80 26.18 13.03
CA GLU A 148 -14.12 26.50 12.50
C GLU A 148 -14.64 25.38 11.59
N TYR A 149 -15.96 25.14 11.56
CA TYR A 149 -16.57 24.08 10.77
C TYR A 149 -16.21 24.15 9.27
N LYS A 150 -16.27 25.35 8.67
CA LYS A 150 -15.94 25.55 7.24
C LYS A 150 -14.48 25.23 6.93
N VAL A 151 -13.56 25.62 7.82
CA VAL A 151 -12.13 25.33 7.68
C VAL A 151 -11.90 23.82 7.77
N ILE A 152 -12.53 23.14 8.74
CA ILE A 152 -12.42 21.70 8.90
C ILE A 152 -12.90 20.98 7.63
N LEU A 153 -14.05 21.36 7.08
CA LEU A 153 -14.62 20.74 5.88
C LEU A 153 -13.68 20.85 4.66
N ILE A 154 -13.11 22.03 4.43
CA ILE A 154 -12.18 22.26 3.33
C ILE A 154 -10.87 21.49 3.53
N VAL A 155 -10.33 21.55 4.74
CA VAL A 155 -9.05 20.90 5.02
C VAL A 155 -9.18 19.38 5.02
N GLU A 156 -10.28 18.81 5.52
CA GLU A 156 -10.49 17.35 5.45
C GLU A 156 -10.69 16.88 4.01
N PHE A 157 -11.30 17.67 3.14
CA PHE A 157 -11.31 17.38 1.71
C PHE A 157 -9.88 17.38 1.13
N LEU A 158 -9.02 18.34 1.46
CA LEU A 158 -7.61 18.36 1.04
C LEU A 158 -6.80 17.22 1.67
N ASN A 159 -7.07 16.86 2.92
CA ASN A 159 -6.46 15.73 3.60
C ASN A 159 -6.75 14.42 2.88
N GLY A 160 -7.96 14.22 2.33
CA GLY A 160 -8.28 13.08 1.48
C GLY A 160 -7.39 13.00 0.24
N PHE A 161 -7.15 14.16 -0.41
CA PHE A 161 -6.23 14.25 -1.55
C PHE A 161 -4.80 13.81 -1.18
N PHE A 162 -4.25 14.34 -0.10
CA PHE A 162 -2.89 14.02 0.34
C PHE A 162 -2.76 12.57 0.80
N ALA A 163 -3.76 12.03 1.49
CA ALA A 163 -3.79 10.65 1.93
C ALA A 163 -3.69 9.67 0.74
N GLY A 164 -4.40 9.95 -0.37
CA GLY A 164 -4.28 9.17 -1.62
C GLY A 164 -2.88 9.22 -2.22
N VAL A 165 -2.22 10.40 -2.23
CA VAL A 165 -0.83 10.54 -2.68
C VAL A 165 0.12 9.69 -1.83
N PHE A 166 -0.01 9.75 -0.49
CA PHE A 166 0.87 8.97 0.41
C PHE A 166 0.74 7.49 0.18
N GLU A 167 -0.49 7.00 0.07
CA GLU A 167 -0.78 5.58 -0.07
C GLU A 167 -0.16 4.97 -1.32
N ILE A 168 -0.44 5.56 -2.50
CA ILE A 168 -0.01 4.99 -3.77
C ILE A 168 1.47 5.25 -4.03
N THR A 169 1.90 6.51 -3.94
CA THR A 169 3.25 6.90 -4.38
C THR A 169 4.32 6.32 -3.46
N SER A 170 4.13 6.39 -2.13
CA SER A 170 5.14 5.88 -1.20
C SER A 170 5.25 4.36 -1.25
N PHE A 171 4.12 3.66 -1.41
CA PHE A 171 4.09 2.21 -1.48
C PHE A 171 4.80 1.68 -2.73
N ASN A 172 4.51 2.26 -3.90
CA ASN A 172 5.14 1.84 -5.15
C ASN A 172 6.65 2.08 -5.16
N VAL A 173 7.10 3.23 -4.65
CA VAL A 173 8.54 3.50 -4.53
C VAL A 173 9.21 2.50 -3.59
N ALA A 174 8.61 2.20 -2.43
CA ALA A 174 9.14 1.20 -1.51
C ALA A 174 9.22 -0.19 -2.15
N CYS A 175 8.18 -0.63 -2.89
CA CYS A 175 8.15 -1.91 -3.58
C CYS A 175 9.31 -2.08 -4.57
N GLU A 176 9.73 -1.01 -5.24
CA GLU A 176 10.82 -1.01 -6.21
C GLU A 176 12.23 -1.14 -5.59
N PHE A 177 12.39 -0.74 -4.32
CA PHE A 177 13.66 -0.87 -3.58
C PHE A 177 13.81 -2.20 -2.82
N ILE A 178 12.68 -2.84 -2.48
CA ILE A 178 12.70 -4.03 -1.62
C ILE A 178 13.12 -5.26 -2.44
N PRO A 179 14.12 -6.05 -1.97
CA PRO A 179 14.49 -7.32 -2.55
C PRO A 179 13.30 -8.28 -2.66
N VAL A 180 13.32 -9.17 -3.66
CA VAL A 180 12.22 -10.13 -3.90
C VAL A 180 11.92 -10.99 -2.67
N ARG A 181 12.98 -11.39 -1.94
CA ARG A 181 12.86 -12.16 -0.70
C ARG A 181 12.21 -11.31 0.39
N PHE A 182 11.12 -11.78 0.96
CA PHE A 182 10.34 -11.12 2.01
C PHE A 182 9.69 -9.78 1.61
N ARG A 183 9.55 -9.50 0.31
CA ARG A 183 8.94 -8.26 -0.18
C ARG A 183 7.54 -8.05 0.39
N GLY A 184 6.68 -9.06 0.31
CA GLY A 184 5.31 -8.99 0.81
C GLY A 184 5.25 -8.71 2.32
N TRP A 185 6.09 -9.40 3.11
CA TRP A 185 6.15 -9.17 4.55
C TRP A 185 6.57 -7.75 4.92
N ILE A 186 7.57 -7.20 4.23
CA ILE A 186 8.04 -5.83 4.47
C ILE A 186 7.02 -4.80 4.03
N LEU A 187 6.35 -5.01 2.88
CA LEU A 187 5.29 -4.12 2.43
C LEU A 187 4.13 -4.07 3.42
N LEU A 188 3.72 -5.21 3.98
CA LEU A 188 2.72 -5.25 5.07
C LEU A 188 3.25 -4.65 6.38
N THR A 189 4.56 -4.73 6.64
CA THR A 189 5.17 -4.02 7.77
C THR A 189 5.11 -2.50 7.60
N ILE A 190 5.27 -1.99 6.37
CA ILE A 190 5.07 -0.56 6.06
C ILE A 190 3.61 -0.14 6.35
N TRP A 191 2.62 -1.01 6.08
CA TRP A 191 1.23 -0.77 6.44
C TRP A 191 0.99 -0.62 7.94
N ASN A 192 1.87 -1.13 8.82
CA ASN A 192 1.79 -0.84 10.26
C ASN A 192 1.96 0.65 10.58
N GLY A 193 2.60 1.42 9.72
CA GLY A 193 2.60 2.88 9.82
C GLY A 193 1.17 3.44 9.85
N TYR A 194 0.27 2.93 9.00
CA TYR A 194 -1.15 3.30 9.01
C TYR A 194 -1.79 3.05 10.38
N ASN A 195 -1.59 1.85 10.96
CA ASN A 195 -2.16 1.52 12.27
C ASN A 195 -1.60 2.42 13.40
N VAL A 196 -0.32 2.74 13.36
CA VAL A 196 0.28 3.75 14.28
C VAL A 196 -0.39 5.11 14.08
N GLY A 197 -0.64 5.50 12.81
CA GLY A 197 -1.34 6.73 12.45
C GLY A 197 -2.75 6.82 13.02
N VAL A 198 -3.47 5.70 13.06
CA VAL A 198 -4.82 5.59 13.69
C VAL A 198 -4.75 5.74 15.21
N LEU A 199 -3.71 5.19 15.83
CA LEU A 199 -3.59 5.13 17.29
C LEU A 199 -3.12 6.44 17.93
N PHE A 200 -2.16 7.15 17.33
CA PHE A 200 -1.55 8.29 18.01
C PHE A 200 -2.51 9.46 18.30
N PRO A 201 -3.47 9.86 17.43
CA PRO A 201 -4.43 10.89 17.78
C PRO A 201 -5.34 10.48 18.94
N ASN A 202 -5.74 9.21 19.00
CA ASN A 202 -6.55 8.67 20.10
C ASN A 202 -5.78 8.67 21.43
N LEU A 203 -4.48 8.36 21.42
CA LEU A 203 -3.61 8.42 22.60
C LEU A 203 -3.40 9.86 23.08
N ILE A 204 -3.23 10.83 22.18
CA ILE A 204 -3.14 12.24 22.53
C ILE A 204 -4.47 12.70 23.12
N MET A 205 -5.59 12.32 22.50
CA MET A 205 -6.94 12.68 22.93
C MET A 205 -7.25 12.14 24.34
N LEU A 206 -6.80 10.93 24.68
CA LEU A 206 -6.95 10.35 26.01
C LEU A 206 -6.36 11.22 27.11
N LYS A 207 -5.27 11.96 26.82
CA LYS A 207 -4.62 12.87 27.77
C LYS A 207 -5.17 14.28 27.75
N THR A 208 -5.58 14.78 26.61
CA THR A 208 -5.95 16.20 26.41
C THR A 208 -7.44 16.45 26.49
N MET A 209 -8.28 15.46 26.15
CA MET A 209 -9.74 15.58 26.21
C MET A 209 -10.43 14.22 26.46
N PRO A 210 -10.22 13.62 27.66
CA PRO A 210 -10.76 12.29 27.97
C PRO A 210 -12.29 12.22 27.91
N ASP A 211 -12.97 13.35 28.13
CA ASP A 211 -14.44 13.46 28.12
C ASP A 211 -14.97 14.12 26.82
N HIS A 212 -14.17 14.17 25.76
CA HIS A 212 -14.47 14.91 24.53
C HIS A 212 -14.89 16.37 24.79
N SER A 213 -14.25 17.03 25.78
CA SER A 213 -14.53 18.42 26.11
C SER A 213 -14.09 19.34 24.97
N PRO A 214 -14.93 20.32 24.55
CA PRO A 214 -14.59 21.24 23.45
C PRO A 214 -13.33 22.07 23.70
N SER A 215 -13.00 22.35 24.95
CA SER A 215 -11.84 23.17 25.36
C SER A 215 -10.50 22.47 25.09
N GLY A 216 -10.44 21.14 25.12
CA GLY A 216 -9.22 20.38 24.84
C GLY A 216 -8.90 20.21 23.35
N LEU A 217 -9.88 20.42 22.48
CA LEU A 217 -9.78 20.14 21.05
C LEU A 217 -8.66 20.91 20.32
N PRO A 218 -8.49 22.25 20.46
CA PRO A 218 -7.40 22.96 19.80
C PRO A 218 -6.02 22.48 20.24
N LYS A 219 -5.86 22.16 21.54
CA LYS A 219 -4.61 21.63 22.08
C LYS A 219 -4.27 20.27 21.49
N THR A 220 -5.28 19.39 21.34
CA THR A 220 -5.11 18.07 20.73
C THR A 220 -4.68 18.19 19.27
N LEU A 221 -5.37 19.01 18.49
CA LEU A 221 -5.05 19.26 17.08
C LEU A 221 -3.65 19.84 16.89
N TYR A 222 -3.24 20.78 17.79
CA TYR A 222 -1.89 21.36 17.76
C TYR A 222 -0.82 20.29 18.05
N LEU A 223 -1.01 19.42 19.04
CA LEU A 223 -0.07 18.33 19.33
C LEU A 223 0.01 17.33 18.16
N CYS A 224 -1.11 17.02 17.52
CA CYS A 224 -1.11 16.19 16.31
C CYS A 224 -0.32 16.87 15.17
N SER A 225 -0.46 18.18 14.96
CA SER A 225 0.28 18.91 13.93
C SER A 225 1.80 18.90 14.15
N LEU A 226 2.27 18.85 15.39
CA LEU A 226 3.70 18.68 15.68
C LEU A 226 4.23 17.30 15.27
N VAL A 227 3.45 16.22 15.46
CA VAL A 227 3.81 14.89 14.97
C VAL A 227 3.86 14.88 13.44
N ILE A 228 2.88 15.50 12.78
CA ILE A 228 2.87 15.67 11.32
C ILE A 228 4.12 16.40 10.83
N LEU A 229 4.53 17.48 11.52
CA LEU A 229 5.76 18.22 11.19
C LEU A 229 6.99 17.32 11.20
N LEU A 230 7.15 16.51 12.24
CA LEU A 230 8.27 15.56 12.33
C LEU A 230 8.26 14.57 11.17
N CYS A 231 7.12 13.93 10.87
CA CYS A 231 6.97 13.02 9.74
C CYS A 231 7.29 13.73 8.41
N THR A 232 6.86 14.98 8.24
CA THR A 232 7.12 15.79 7.03
C THR A 232 8.62 16.06 6.86
N ILE A 233 9.31 16.50 7.91
CA ILE A 233 10.76 16.77 7.86
C ILE A 233 11.53 15.51 7.46
N PHE A 234 11.30 14.40 8.16
CA PHE A 234 11.97 13.15 7.86
C PHE A 234 11.62 12.62 6.47
N GLY A 235 10.34 12.66 6.08
CA GLY A 235 9.90 12.24 4.75
C GLY A 235 10.54 13.07 3.64
N CYS A 236 10.61 14.39 3.77
CA CYS A 236 11.25 15.27 2.77
C CYS A 236 12.76 15.04 2.63
N VAL A 237 13.44 14.75 3.75
CA VAL A 237 14.92 14.56 3.77
C VAL A 237 15.32 13.18 3.25
N PHE A 238 14.67 12.13 3.72
CA PHE A 238 15.12 10.76 3.45
C PHE A 238 14.50 10.13 2.21
N TYR A 239 13.36 10.60 1.73
CA TYR A 239 12.69 10.00 0.59
C TYR A 239 13.36 10.36 -0.73
N THR A 240 13.74 9.32 -1.50
CA THR A 240 14.33 9.43 -2.84
C THR A 240 13.63 8.50 -3.81
N ASP A 241 13.64 8.86 -5.10
CA ASP A 241 13.01 8.06 -6.14
C ASP A 241 13.81 6.78 -6.47
N SER A 242 13.14 5.80 -7.10
CA SER A 242 13.75 4.52 -7.40
C SER A 242 14.71 4.61 -8.60
N PRO A 243 15.76 3.79 -8.65
CA PRO A 243 16.65 3.67 -9.82
C PRO A 243 15.87 3.31 -11.09
N ARG A 244 14.83 2.45 -10.99
CA ARG A 244 13.98 2.08 -12.12
C ARG A 244 13.24 3.27 -12.70
N ASN A 245 12.60 4.07 -11.85
CA ASN A 245 11.85 5.24 -12.30
C ASN A 245 12.78 6.28 -12.96
N PHE A 246 13.99 6.44 -12.46
CA PHE A 246 14.99 7.31 -13.11
C PHE A 246 15.40 6.80 -14.49
N ILE A 247 15.59 5.47 -14.67
CA ILE A 247 15.92 4.87 -15.97
C ILE A 247 14.75 5.06 -16.95
N ILE A 248 13.53 4.76 -16.54
CA ILE A 248 12.31 4.92 -17.35
C ILE A 248 12.15 6.37 -17.82
N ASN A 249 12.46 7.35 -16.98
CA ASN A 249 12.38 8.78 -17.30
C ASN A 249 13.64 9.33 -18.00
N GLY A 250 14.59 8.49 -18.42
CA GLY A 250 15.81 8.88 -19.13
C GLY A 250 16.88 9.59 -18.26
N LYS A 251 16.69 9.70 -16.95
CA LYS A 251 17.62 10.35 -16.00
C LYS A 251 18.72 9.40 -15.54
N ARG A 252 19.53 8.94 -16.50
CA ARG A 252 20.56 7.90 -16.31
C ARG A 252 21.58 8.22 -15.22
N GLN A 253 22.05 9.46 -15.15
CA GLN A 253 23.07 9.88 -14.17
C GLN A 253 22.56 9.79 -12.73
N GLU A 254 21.28 10.13 -12.49
CA GLU A 254 20.66 10.05 -11.17
C GLU A 254 20.46 8.59 -10.74
N ALA A 255 20.08 7.71 -11.69
CA ALA A 255 19.99 6.27 -11.43
C ALA A 255 21.34 5.68 -11.00
N ILE A 256 22.44 5.99 -11.74
CA ILE A 256 23.81 5.57 -11.41
C ILE A 256 24.21 6.07 -10.02
N LYS A 257 23.90 7.33 -9.68
CA LYS A 257 24.25 7.91 -8.38
C LYS A 257 23.60 7.14 -7.22
N ILE A 258 22.36 6.70 -7.37
CA ILE A 258 21.67 5.89 -6.35
C ILE A 258 22.24 4.49 -6.30
N LEU A 259 22.44 3.83 -7.44
CA LEU A 259 23.04 2.49 -7.50
C LEU A 259 24.45 2.46 -6.88
N LYS A 260 25.28 3.48 -7.13
CA LYS A 260 26.59 3.62 -6.48
C LYS A 260 26.52 3.84 -4.96
N ARG A 261 25.47 4.50 -4.47
CA ARG A 261 25.23 4.61 -3.01
C ARG A 261 24.81 3.26 -2.40
N MET A 262 24.06 2.47 -3.15
CA MET A 262 23.67 1.13 -2.71
C MET A 262 24.91 0.19 -2.71
N LYS A 263 25.76 0.24 -3.73
CA LYS A 263 26.92 -0.65 -3.84
C LYS A 263 28.18 0.17 -4.16
N LYS A 264 29.11 0.24 -3.23
CA LYS A 264 30.35 1.05 -3.37
C LYS A 264 31.39 0.43 -4.30
N ASP A 265 31.19 -0.79 -4.78
CA ASP A 265 32.15 -1.52 -5.61
C ASP A 265 32.05 -1.10 -7.09
N ASP A 266 32.99 -0.30 -7.57
CA ASP A 266 33.02 0.19 -8.96
C ASP A 266 33.09 -0.92 -10.03
N LYS A 267 33.44 -2.16 -9.63
CA LYS A 267 33.48 -3.33 -10.54
C LYS A 267 32.11 -3.69 -11.15
N TYR A 268 31.01 -3.26 -10.53
CA TYR A 268 29.64 -3.51 -11.02
C TYR A 268 29.12 -2.41 -11.95
N PHE A 269 29.89 -1.34 -12.18
CA PHE A 269 29.47 -0.18 -12.97
C PHE A 269 30.31 0.03 -14.22
N THR A 270 30.70 -1.08 -14.88
CA THR A 270 31.33 -1.00 -16.18
C THR A 270 30.37 -0.45 -17.25
N PRO A 271 30.82 0.25 -18.28
CA PRO A 271 29.98 0.79 -19.36
C PRO A 271 29.06 -0.26 -19.99
N GLU A 272 29.51 -1.51 -20.09
CA GLU A 272 28.77 -2.64 -20.65
C GLU A 272 27.59 -3.04 -19.75
N ILE A 273 27.81 -3.16 -18.43
CA ILE A 273 26.79 -3.48 -17.45
C ILE A 273 25.75 -2.37 -17.38
N LEU A 274 26.19 -1.11 -17.42
CA LEU A 274 25.27 0.04 -17.45
C LEU A 274 24.41 0.05 -18.72
N LYS A 275 24.96 -0.31 -19.88
CA LYS A 275 24.21 -0.44 -21.13
C LYS A 275 23.14 -1.52 -21.01
N GLU A 276 23.48 -2.70 -20.49
CA GLU A 276 22.55 -3.81 -20.26
C GLU A 276 21.43 -3.43 -19.27
N ILE A 277 21.74 -2.70 -18.18
CA ILE A 277 20.74 -2.17 -17.25
C ILE A 277 19.75 -1.24 -17.96
N TYR A 278 20.24 -0.37 -18.86
CA TYR A 278 19.38 0.56 -19.59
C TYR A 278 18.52 -0.11 -20.67
N GLU A 279 19.02 -1.15 -21.30
CA GLU A 279 18.28 -1.92 -22.29
C GLU A 279 17.24 -2.83 -21.65
N SER A 280 17.45 -3.24 -20.39
CA SER A 280 16.49 -4.08 -19.65
C SER A 280 15.21 -3.35 -19.21
N VAL A 281 15.19 -2.01 -19.25
CA VAL A 281 14.05 -1.19 -18.82
C VAL A 281 13.64 -0.27 -19.98
N PRO A 282 12.49 -0.51 -20.62
CA PRO A 282 12.06 0.30 -21.76
C PRO A 282 11.79 1.75 -21.33
N PRO A 283 12.27 2.76 -22.07
CA PRO A 283 12.01 4.16 -21.77
C PRO A 283 10.52 4.51 -22.02
N LYS A 284 10.00 5.51 -21.29
CA LYS A 284 8.68 6.07 -21.56
C LYS A 284 8.62 6.72 -22.93
N THR A 285 7.55 6.43 -23.64
CA THR A 285 7.21 7.08 -24.92
C THR A 285 6.19 8.21 -24.68
N ILE A 286 6.04 9.13 -25.64
CA ILE A 286 5.08 10.25 -25.55
C ILE A 286 3.64 9.75 -25.42
N SER A 287 3.32 8.57 -25.95
CA SER A 287 2.03 7.90 -25.78
C SER A 287 1.70 7.53 -24.33
N ASP A 288 2.69 7.43 -23.46
CA ASP A 288 2.52 7.04 -22.05
C ASP A 288 1.91 8.16 -21.17
N PHE A 289 1.75 9.37 -21.72
CA PHE A 289 1.05 10.49 -21.05
C PHE A 289 -0.46 10.53 -21.32
N SER A 290 -1.00 9.54 -22.02
CA SER A 290 -2.41 9.48 -22.39
C SER A 290 -3.28 8.93 -21.24
N ILE A 291 -4.52 9.42 -21.14
CA ILE A 291 -5.59 8.84 -20.30
C ILE A 291 -5.88 7.37 -20.70
N MET A 292 -5.41 6.94 -21.89
CA MET A 292 -5.59 5.57 -22.40
C MET A 292 -4.83 4.50 -21.60
N ASN A 293 -3.94 4.85 -20.67
CA ASN A 293 -3.15 3.88 -19.87
C ASN A 293 -4.04 3.02 -18.97
N TYR A 294 -5.29 3.42 -18.68
CA TYR A 294 -6.25 2.54 -17.99
C TYR A 294 -6.61 1.29 -18.80
N LYS A 295 -6.55 1.34 -20.15
CA LYS A 295 -6.79 0.16 -20.98
C LYS A 295 -5.69 -0.88 -20.80
N GLU A 296 -4.42 -0.45 -20.69
CA GLU A 296 -3.29 -1.35 -20.50
C GLU A 296 -3.43 -2.19 -19.23
N VAL A 297 -4.14 -1.70 -18.19
CA VAL A 297 -4.41 -2.45 -16.96
C VAL A 297 -5.27 -3.70 -17.21
N PHE A 298 -6.10 -3.67 -18.23
CA PHE A 298 -7.02 -4.75 -18.61
C PHE A 298 -6.57 -5.54 -19.83
N GLU A 299 -5.50 -5.13 -20.50
CA GLU A 299 -4.93 -5.79 -21.66
C GLU A 299 -4.10 -7.03 -21.26
N HIS A 300 -3.54 -7.73 -22.23
CA HIS A 300 -2.64 -8.88 -22.03
C HIS A 300 -3.20 -10.01 -21.16
N GLY A 301 -4.51 -10.31 -21.26
CA GLY A 301 -5.16 -11.38 -20.50
C GLY A 301 -5.43 -11.05 -19.03
N MET A 302 -5.16 -9.82 -18.57
CA MET A 302 -5.36 -9.36 -17.20
C MET A 302 -6.80 -8.85 -16.92
N PHE A 303 -7.71 -8.90 -17.90
CA PHE A 303 -9.06 -8.36 -17.75
C PHE A 303 -9.80 -8.94 -16.52
N LEU A 304 -9.87 -10.25 -16.41
CA LEU A 304 -10.54 -10.91 -15.29
C LEU A 304 -9.88 -10.57 -13.95
N THR A 305 -8.54 -10.60 -13.91
CA THR A 305 -7.76 -10.23 -12.71
C THR A 305 -8.04 -8.79 -12.30
N GLY A 306 -8.03 -7.85 -13.24
CA GLY A 306 -8.34 -6.44 -12.98
C GLY A 306 -9.75 -6.23 -12.42
N VAL A 307 -10.77 -6.86 -13.03
CA VAL A 307 -12.17 -6.77 -12.56
C VAL A 307 -12.32 -7.38 -11.16
N LEU A 308 -11.73 -8.55 -10.92
CA LEU A 308 -11.75 -9.17 -9.58
C LEU A 308 -11.07 -8.29 -8.53
N LEU A 309 -9.93 -7.68 -8.85
CA LEU A 309 -9.22 -6.79 -7.92
C LEU A 309 -10.03 -5.52 -7.61
N LEU A 310 -10.71 -4.93 -8.59
CA LEU A 310 -11.65 -3.83 -8.37
C LEU A 310 -12.75 -4.22 -7.39
N PHE A 311 -13.36 -5.40 -7.60
CA PHE A 311 -14.42 -5.92 -6.74
C PHE A 311 -13.93 -6.22 -5.32
N ILE A 312 -12.78 -6.90 -5.18
CA ILE A 312 -12.19 -7.26 -3.88
C ILE A 312 -11.81 -5.98 -3.10
N CYS A 313 -11.21 -5.00 -3.77
CA CYS A 313 -10.80 -3.74 -3.14
C CYS A 313 -12.01 -2.90 -2.74
N PHE A 314 -13.02 -2.75 -3.60
CA PHE A 314 -14.26 -2.06 -3.30
C PHE A 314 -14.92 -2.60 -2.03
N ASN A 315 -15.13 -3.90 -1.97
CA ASN A 315 -15.74 -4.55 -0.83
C ASN A 315 -14.85 -4.53 0.42
N GLY A 316 -13.54 -4.78 0.25
CA GLY A 316 -12.57 -4.82 1.35
C GLY A 316 -12.48 -3.48 2.09
N THR A 317 -12.38 -2.38 1.35
CA THR A 317 -12.30 -1.03 1.93
C THR A 317 -13.66 -0.61 2.50
N MET A 318 -14.76 -0.96 1.82
CA MET A 318 -16.12 -0.73 2.32
C MET A 318 -16.33 -1.40 3.69
N ILE A 319 -15.86 -2.64 3.87
CA ILE A 319 -15.93 -3.34 5.16
C ILE A 319 -15.06 -2.65 6.20
N ASN A 320 -13.80 -2.34 5.86
CA ASN A 320 -12.82 -1.77 6.80
C ASN A 320 -13.29 -0.43 7.37
N ASP A 321 -13.69 0.50 6.50
CA ASP A 321 -14.11 1.84 6.91
C ASP A 321 -15.53 1.82 7.51
N GLY A 322 -16.41 0.97 6.96
CA GLY A 322 -17.74 0.74 7.53
C GLY A 322 -17.66 0.15 8.94
N PHE A 323 -16.75 -0.78 9.19
CA PHE A 323 -16.51 -1.34 10.52
C PHE A 323 -16.02 -0.28 11.51
N GLN A 324 -15.04 0.55 11.13
CA GLN A 324 -14.53 1.64 11.97
C GLN A 324 -15.66 2.63 12.38
N LEU A 325 -16.56 2.91 11.45
CA LEU A 325 -17.71 3.78 11.71
C LEU A 325 -18.73 3.14 12.67
N VAL A 326 -19.11 1.90 12.39
CA VAL A 326 -20.14 1.17 13.14
C VAL A 326 -19.64 0.72 14.51
N LEU A 327 -18.34 0.48 14.68
CA LEU A 327 -17.71 0.09 15.93
C LEU A 327 -18.14 1.01 17.07
N ASN A 328 -17.96 2.32 16.90
CA ASN A 328 -18.33 3.31 17.91
C ASN A 328 -19.85 3.32 18.19
N LEU A 329 -20.67 3.18 17.15
CA LEU A 329 -22.12 3.19 17.25
C LEU A 329 -22.67 1.97 17.98
N ILE A 330 -22.12 0.78 17.71
CA ILE A 330 -22.51 -0.47 18.39
C ILE A 330 -22.07 -0.44 19.85
N LEU A 331 -20.82 -0.05 20.13
CA LEU A 331 -20.32 0.05 21.49
C LEU A 331 -21.12 1.04 22.35
N GLU A 332 -21.56 2.15 21.75
CA GLU A 332 -22.42 3.12 22.43
C GLU A 332 -23.84 2.56 22.73
N LYS A 333 -24.41 1.78 21.79
CA LYS A 333 -25.75 1.16 21.99
C LYS A 333 -25.74 0.01 22.98
N VAL A 334 -24.70 -0.79 23.02
CA VAL A 334 -24.56 -1.99 23.87
C VAL A 334 -24.30 -1.59 25.32
N LYS A 335 -23.58 -0.51 25.58
CA LYS A 335 -23.22 -0.05 26.94
C LYS A 335 -24.12 1.07 27.42
N LYS A 336 -25.17 0.73 28.17
CA LYS A 336 -26.14 1.67 28.79
C LYS A 336 -25.69 2.28 30.12
N SER A 337 -24.40 2.54 30.39
CA SER A 337 -23.94 3.11 31.67
C SER A 337 -23.65 4.62 31.60
N ASP A 338 -23.34 5.26 32.76
CA ASP A 338 -23.14 6.72 32.93
C ASP A 338 -22.31 7.39 31.79
N LYS A 339 -22.86 8.49 31.25
CA LYS A 339 -22.35 9.15 30.01
C LYS A 339 -20.85 9.53 30.00
N SER A 340 -20.27 9.95 31.14
CA SER A 340 -18.85 10.37 31.18
C SER A 340 -17.89 9.17 31.29
N ALA A 341 -18.23 8.20 32.13
CA ALA A 341 -17.49 6.94 32.25
C ALA A 341 -17.55 6.13 30.93
N GLN A 342 -18.71 6.18 30.25
CA GLN A 342 -18.94 5.54 28.95
C GLN A 342 -18.00 6.06 27.86
N THR A 343 -17.81 7.38 27.74
CA THR A 343 -16.96 7.98 26.69
C THR A 343 -15.51 7.53 26.79
N ARG A 344 -14.94 7.55 28.02
CA ARG A 344 -13.55 7.10 28.25
C ARG A 344 -13.40 5.60 27.98
N THR A 345 -14.39 4.80 28.36
CA THR A 345 -14.37 3.35 28.14
C THR A 345 -14.43 3.02 26.66
N VAL A 346 -15.29 3.68 25.88
CA VAL A 346 -15.36 3.52 24.41
C VAL A 346 -14.06 3.91 23.74
N LEU A 347 -13.41 5.00 24.18
CA LEU A 347 -12.10 5.41 23.63
C LEU A 347 -11.02 4.37 23.94
N MET A 348 -10.98 3.82 25.15
CA MET A 348 -10.01 2.77 25.53
C MET A 348 -10.24 1.48 24.75
N GLU A 349 -11.49 1.07 24.54
CA GLU A 349 -11.83 -0.09 23.71
C GLU A 349 -11.43 0.12 22.24
N ASN A 350 -11.68 1.30 21.70
CA ASN A 350 -11.27 1.63 20.35
C ASN A 350 -9.74 1.56 20.19
N ILE A 351 -8.97 2.10 21.14
CA ILE A 351 -7.52 1.97 21.19
C ILE A 351 -7.10 0.49 21.26
N THR A 352 -7.73 -0.30 22.12
CA THR A 352 -7.41 -1.73 22.29
C THR A 352 -7.67 -2.52 21.00
N ILE A 353 -8.85 -2.33 20.39
CA ILE A 353 -9.24 -2.99 19.14
C ILE A 353 -8.28 -2.62 18.00
N ASN A 354 -7.97 -1.34 17.85
CA ASN A 354 -7.05 -0.90 16.79
C ASN A 354 -5.58 -1.34 17.04
N SER A 355 -5.17 -1.52 18.30
CA SER A 355 -3.80 -1.97 18.61
C SER A 355 -3.53 -3.40 18.13
N ILE A 356 -4.54 -4.26 18.02
CA ILE A 356 -4.39 -5.63 17.56
C ILE A 356 -4.00 -5.72 16.08
N ALA A 357 -4.27 -4.67 15.30
CA ALA A 357 -3.88 -4.60 13.90
C ALA A 357 -2.34 -4.54 13.71
N LEU A 358 -1.58 -4.09 14.71
CA LEU A 358 -0.12 -4.03 14.64
C LEU A 358 0.55 -5.43 14.53
N PRO A 359 0.34 -6.37 15.47
CA PRO A 359 0.87 -7.71 15.35
C PRO A 359 0.24 -8.49 14.18
N SER A 360 -0.99 -8.19 13.83
CA SER A 360 -1.74 -8.85 12.77
C SER A 360 -1.07 -8.72 11.40
N ASN A 361 -0.69 -7.52 10.98
CA ASN A 361 0.01 -7.31 9.72
C ASN A 361 1.35 -8.08 9.64
N LEU A 362 2.07 -8.21 10.76
CA LEU A 362 3.33 -8.97 10.81
C LEU A 362 3.08 -10.47 10.66
N ILE A 363 2.07 -10.99 11.35
CA ILE A 363 1.69 -12.40 11.33
C ILE A 363 1.15 -12.80 9.95
N MET A 364 0.20 -12.03 9.41
CA MET A 364 -0.38 -12.32 8.09
C MET A 364 0.63 -12.12 6.96
N GLY A 365 1.54 -11.17 7.11
CA GLY A 365 2.67 -11.00 6.20
C GLY A 365 3.59 -12.23 6.19
N ALA A 366 3.85 -12.84 7.35
CA ALA A 366 4.61 -14.08 7.43
C ALA A 366 3.86 -15.23 6.74
N PHE A 367 2.55 -15.37 6.94
CA PHE A 367 1.74 -16.36 6.23
C PHE A 367 1.80 -16.21 4.71
N ALA A 368 1.81 -14.98 4.21
CA ALA A 368 1.92 -14.71 2.78
C ALA A 368 3.26 -15.14 2.17
N GLU A 369 4.31 -15.30 2.96
CA GLU A 369 5.63 -15.81 2.50
C GLU A 369 5.75 -17.33 2.55
N PHE A 370 4.78 -18.06 3.09
CA PHE A 370 4.78 -19.53 3.01
C PHE A 370 4.41 -19.99 1.60
N LYS A 371 5.22 -20.88 1.01
CA LYS A 371 5.03 -21.41 -0.35
C LYS A 371 3.67 -22.06 -0.62
N ILE A 372 3.05 -22.65 0.42
CA ILE A 372 1.76 -23.34 0.31
C ILE A 372 0.61 -22.32 0.21
N LEU A 373 0.70 -21.22 0.95
CA LEU A 373 -0.37 -20.23 1.03
C LEU A 373 -0.22 -19.14 -0.06
N GLY A 374 0.97 -18.56 -0.19
CA GLY A 374 1.20 -17.44 -1.11
C GLY A 374 0.33 -16.22 -0.80
N ARG A 375 0.19 -15.30 -1.77
CA ARG A 375 -0.64 -14.08 -1.62
C ARG A 375 -2.14 -14.39 -1.77
N ILE A 376 -2.50 -15.23 -2.73
CA ILE A 376 -3.90 -15.53 -3.08
C ILE A 376 -4.59 -16.32 -1.97
N HIS A 377 -4.02 -17.43 -1.55
CA HIS A 377 -4.66 -18.29 -0.54
C HIS A 377 -4.68 -17.66 0.84
N THR A 378 -3.62 -16.92 1.23
CA THR A 378 -3.60 -16.15 2.47
C THR A 378 -4.74 -15.13 2.50
N GLN A 379 -4.95 -14.42 1.38
CA GLN A 379 -6.01 -13.42 1.27
C GLN A 379 -7.40 -14.06 1.32
N SER A 380 -7.62 -15.14 0.57
CA SER A 380 -8.89 -15.88 0.55
C SER A 380 -9.24 -16.42 1.93
N LEU A 381 -8.30 -17.13 2.57
CA LEU A 381 -8.50 -17.69 3.91
C LEU A 381 -8.78 -16.60 4.94
N GLY A 382 -8.04 -15.48 4.89
CA GLY A 382 -8.22 -14.36 5.80
C GLY A 382 -9.61 -13.73 5.69
N TYR A 383 -10.13 -13.52 4.48
CA TYR A 383 -11.51 -13.01 4.29
C TYR A 383 -12.56 -14.00 4.82
N ILE A 384 -12.40 -15.31 4.58
CA ILE A 384 -13.33 -16.32 5.09
C ILE A 384 -13.33 -16.32 6.63
N LEU A 385 -12.16 -16.30 7.27
CA LEU A 385 -12.04 -16.25 8.72
C LEU A 385 -12.63 -14.95 9.30
N MET A 386 -12.38 -13.81 8.64
CA MET A 386 -12.96 -12.53 8.99
C MET A 386 -14.49 -12.57 8.97
N GLY A 387 -15.09 -13.23 7.98
CA GLY A 387 -16.54 -13.44 7.92
C GLY A 387 -17.03 -14.32 9.06
N LEU A 388 -16.39 -15.47 9.30
CA LEU A 388 -16.80 -16.42 10.35
C LEU A 388 -16.82 -15.79 11.75
N VAL A 389 -15.92 -14.85 12.02
CA VAL A 389 -15.90 -14.09 13.30
C VAL A 389 -17.15 -13.26 13.53
N MET A 390 -17.92 -12.93 12.48
CA MET A 390 -19.18 -12.19 12.62
C MET A 390 -20.35 -13.06 13.06
N ILE A 391 -20.28 -14.39 12.93
CA ILE A 391 -21.39 -15.29 13.29
C ILE A 391 -21.77 -15.17 14.77
N PRO A 392 -20.85 -15.23 15.75
CA PRO A 392 -21.21 -15.02 17.17
C PRO A 392 -21.84 -13.65 17.44
N VAL A 393 -21.39 -12.59 16.76
CA VAL A 393 -21.97 -11.24 16.91
C VAL A 393 -23.42 -11.17 16.40
N ILE A 394 -23.73 -11.96 15.35
CA ILE A 394 -25.08 -12.08 14.81
C ILE A 394 -25.99 -12.83 15.79
N ILE A 395 -25.47 -13.87 16.49
CA ILE A 395 -26.26 -14.66 17.45
C ILE A 395 -26.47 -13.87 18.73
N GLU A 396 -25.42 -13.25 19.27
CA GLU A 396 -25.47 -12.50 20.53
C GLU A 396 -24.68 -11.18 20.43
N PRO A 397 -25.35 -10.02 20.17
CA PRO A 397 -24.69 -8.73 20.01
C PRO A 397 -23.88 -8.25 21.23
N ASN A 398 -24.19 -8.75 22.44
CA ASN A 398 -23.43 -8.39 23.65
C ASN A 398 -21.98 -8.86 23.62
N THR A 399 -21.64 -9.84 22.79
CA THR A 399 -20.27 -10.36 22.60
C THR A 399 -19.45 -9.54 21.62
N ALA A 400 -20.03 -8.49 21.02
CA ALA A 400 -19.43 -7.71 19.94
C ALA A 400 -18.02 -7.20 20.25
N SER A 401 -17.77 -6.67 21.48
CA SER A 401 -16.46 -6.12 21.86
C SER A 401 -15.34 -7.17 21.76
N THR A 402 -15.59 -8.42 22.15
CA THR A 402 -14.61 -9.51 22.10
C THR A 402 -14.34 -9.94 20.66
N PHE A 403 -15.40 -10.15 19.87
CA PHE A 403 -15.25 -10.62 18.49
C PHE A 403 -14.75 -9.53 17.54
N PHE A 404 -14.96 -8.27 17.84
CA PHE A 404 -14.39 -7.16 17.09
C PHE A 404 -12.86 -7.10 17.16
N ILE A 405 -12.25 -7.55 18.27
CA ILE A 405 -10.80 -7.74 18.36
C ILE A 405 -10.32 -8.75 17.31
N PHE A 406 -10.98 -9.90 17.21
CA PHE A 406 -10.64 -10.91 16.19
C PHE A 406 -10.93 -10.42 14.77
N PHE A 407 -12.01 -9.68 14.56
CA PHE A 407 -12.31 -9.07 13.27
C PHE A 407 -11.19 -8.12 12.84
N MET A 408 -10.76 -7.21 13.72
CA MET A 408 -9.63 -6.32 13.46
C MET A 408 -8.32 -7.07 13.22
N PHE A 409 -8.12 -8.21 13.86
CA PHE A 409 -6.96 -9.06 13.55
C PHE A 409 -6.95 -9.50 12.08
N PHE A 410 -8.08 -9.82 11.50
CA PHE A 410 -8.17 -10.24 10.10
C PHE A 410 -8.30 -9.09 9.10
N THR A 411 -8.62 -7.84 9.52
CA THR A 411 -8.75 -6.71 8.57
C THR A 411 -7.47 -6.38 7.83
N CYS A 412 -6.28 -6.72 8.36
CA CYS A 412 -5.02 -6.54 7.67
C CYS A 412 -4.94 -7.30 6.33
N ILE A 413 -5.82 -8.28 6.11
CA ILE A 413 -5.93 -9.01 4.85
C ILE A 413 -6.36 -8.10 3.70
N THR A 414 -7.14 -7.04 3.98
CA THR A 414 -7.54 -6.06 2.97
C THR A 414 -6.33 -5.35 2.36
N ASN A 415 -5.24 -5.20 3.13
CA ASN A 415 -4.01 -4.57 2.69
C ASN A 415 -3.19 -5.45 1.73
N MET A 416 -3.45 -6.77 1.71
CA MET A 416 -2.77 -7.73 0.83
C MET A 416 -3.07 -7.45 -0.65
N VAL A 417 -4.23 -6.87 -0.98
CA VAL A 417 -4.57 -6.45 -2.35
C VAL A 417 -3.49 -5.50 -2.89
N ASN A 418 -3.01 -4.55 -2.07
CA ASN A 418 -1.99 -3.59 -2.48
C ASN A 418 -0.66 -4.26 -2.79
N VAL A 419 -0.26 -5.23 -1.96
CA VAL A 419 0.94 -6.04 -2.19
C VAL A 419 0.79 -6.82 -3.49
N TYR A 420 -0.35 -7.49 -3.68
CA TYR A 420 -0.63 -8.27 -4.88
C TYR A 420 -0.57 -7.41 -6.16
N VAL A 421 -1.23 -6.25 -6.17
CA VAL A 421 -1.25 -5.33 -7.31
C VAL A 421 0.15 -4.81 -7.62
N SER A 422 0.92 -4.43 -6.61
CA SER A 422 2.27 -3.89 -6.81
C SER A 422 3.28 -4.93 -7.32
N GLU A 423 3.04 -6.22 -7.07
CA GLU A 423 3.88 -7.32 -7.56
C GLU A 423 3.44 -7.85 -8.95
N VAL A 424 2.15 -7.77 -9.29
CA VAL A 424 1.60 -8.28 -10.55
C VAL A 424 1.75 -7.30 -11.71
N TYR A 425 1.52 -6.00 -11.46
CA TYR A 425 1.56 -5.00 -12.52
C TYR A 425 2.98 -4.44 -12.75
N PRO A 426 3.41 -4.28 -14.03
CA PRO A 426 4.73 -3.74 -14.36
C PRO A 426 4.87 -2.27 -13.92
N THR A 427 6.12 -1.87 -13.67
CA THR A 427 6.45 -0.54 -13.11
C THR A 427 5.88 0.61 -13.94
N LYS A 428 5.76 0.45 -15.27
CA LYS A 428 5.22 1.46 -16.19
C LYS A 428 3.78 1.86 -15.86
N ILE A 429 2.93 0.87 -15.56
CA ILE A 429 1.48 1.06 -15.35
C ILE A 429 1.05 0.84 -13.90
N ARG A 430 1.98 0.52 -13.00
CA ARG A 430 1.70 0.17 -11.58
C ARG A 430 0.98 1.28 -10.84
N ASP A 431 1.39 2.55 -11.00
CA ASP A 431 0.73 3.70 -10.36
C ASP A 431 -0.73 3.84 -10.83
N TRP A 432 -0.98 3.57 -12.12
CA TRP A 432 -2.33 3.56 -12.69
C TRP A 432 -3.18 2.41 -12.17
N ALA A 433 -2.63 1.19 -12.15
CA ALA A 433 -3.32 0.00 -11.69
C ALA A 433 -3.67 0.11 -10.20
N LEU A 434 -2.67 0.42 -9.36
CA LEU A 434 -2.88 0.56 -7.92
C LEU A 434 -3.83 1.71 -7.61
N GLY A 435 -3.67 2.85 -8.30
CA GLY A 435 -4.54 4.00 -8.14
C GLY A 435 -6.00 3.70 -8.48
N MET A 436 -6.26 3.03 -9.61
CA MET A 436 -7.60 2.66 -10.04
C MET A 436 -8.25 1.65 -9.09
N ILE A 437 -7.51 0.61 -8.69
CA ILE A 437 -8.00 -0.44 -7.79
C ILE A 437 -8.30 0.16 -6.41
N GLN A 438 -7.40 0.95 -5.84
CA GLN A 438 -7.64 1.64 -4.58
C GLN A 438 -8.73 2.72 -4.68
N GLY A 439 -8.81 3.42 -5.81
CA GLY A 439 -9.92 4.33 -6.07
C GLY A 439 -11.28 3.63 -5.96
N SER A 440 -11.42 2.44 -6.55
CA SER A 440 -12.67 1.65 -6.39
C SER A 440 -12.98 1.36 -4.92
N GLY A 441 -11.96 1.08 -4.10
CA GLY A 441 -12.09 0.88 -2.67
C GLY A 441 -12.67 2.11 -1.96
N TYR A 442 -12.16 3.31 -2.25
CA TYR A 442 -12.67 4.53 -1.62
C TYR A 442 -14.06 4.95 -2.12
N LEU A 443 -14.47 4.51 -3.31
CA LEU A 443 -15.87 4.58 -3.70
C LEU A 443 -16.75 3.69 -2.81
N GLY A 444 -16.27 2.49 -2.47
CA GLY A 444 -16.92 1.62 -1.48
C GLY A 444 -17.01 2.28 -0.09
N SER A 445 -15.92 2.90 0.38
CA SER A 445 -15.91 3.66 1.65
C SER A 445 -16.89 4.83 1.65
N PHE A 446 -17.00 5.56 0.54
CA PHE A 446 -17.97 6.64 0.39
C PHE A 446 -19.41 6.14 0.59
N ILE A 447 -19.75 5.00 -0.02
CA ILE A 447 -21.07 4.36 0.15
C ILE A 447 -21.23 3.86 1.59
N ALA A 448 -20.19 3.30 2.20
CA ALA A 448 -20.19 2.78 3.56
C ALA A 448 -20.60 3.84 4.59
N GLN A 449 -20.16 5.10 4.44
CA GLN A 449 -20.47 6.20 5.37
C GLN A 449 -21.98 6.42 5.56
N TYR A 450 -22.77 6.19 4.53
CA TYR A 450 -24.21 6.32 4.61
C TYR A 450 -24.91 4.98 4.90
N LEU A 451 -24.52 3.93 4.17
CA LEU A 451 -25.18 2.61 4.22
C LEU A 451 -25.14 2.00 5.61
N PHE A 452 -23.98 1.98 6.26
CA PHE A 452 -23.84 1.33 7.58
C PHE A 452 -24.50 2.11 8.71
N VAL A 453 -24.52 3.44 8.64
CA VAL A 453 -25.29 4.26 9.60
C VAL A 453 -26.77 3.94 9.47
N TYR A 454 -27.31 3.93 8.26
CA TYR A 454 -28.72 3.61 7.99
C TYR A 454 -29.08 2.19 8.46
N LEU A 455 -28.27 1.19 8.12
CA LEU A 455 -28.53 -0.19 8.56
C LEU A 455 -28.45 -0.36 10.07
N ASN A 456 -27.51 0.31 10.74
CA ASN A 456 -27.39 0.27 12.19
C ASN A 456 -28.59 0.96 12.89
N ASP A 457 -29.19 1.97 12.26
CA ASP A 457 -30.40 2.62 12.80
C ASP A 457 -31.62 1.72 12.66
N LEU A 458 -31.72 0.91 11.61
CA LEU A 458 -32.78 -0.09 11.44
C LEU A 458 -32.64 -1.25 12.43
N SER A 459 -31.46 -1.86 12.54
CA SER A 459 -31.17 -2.95 13.46
C SER A 459 -29.68 -3.18 13.65
N VAL A 460 -29.28 -3.55 14.87
CA VAL A 460 -27.89 -3.91 15.23
C VAL A 460 -27.39 -5.15 14.47
N TYR A 461 -28.29 -6.02 14.03
CA TYR A 461 -27.95 -7.28 13.34
C TYR A 461 -27.58 -7.10 11.86
N TYR A 462 -28.09 -6.07 11.19
CA TYR A 462 -27.91 -5.93 9.74
C TYR A 462 -26.45 -5.67 9.33
N CYS A 463 -25.71 -4.90 10.10
CA CYS A 463 -24.29 -4.64 9.79
C CYS A 463 -23.42 -5.89 9.88
N PRO A 464 -23.45 -6.71 10.97
CA PRO A 464 -22.71 -7.97 11.04
C PRO A 464 -23.08 -8.98 9.94
N ILE A 465 -24.38 -9.08 9.59
CA ILE A 465 -24.84 -9.95 8.50
C ILE A 465 -24.23 -9.53 7.16
N LEU A 466 -24.27 -8.22 6.87
CA LEU A 466 -23.70 -7.69 5.62
C LEU A 466 -22.19 -7.90 5.59
N PHE A 467 -21.48 -7.67 6.68
CA PHE A 467 -20.05 -7.96 6.78
C PHE A 467 -19.74 -9.42 6.49
N PHE A 468 -20.48 -10.36 7.08
CA PHE A 468 -20.32 -11.78 6.82
C PHE A 468 -20.45 -12.11 5.32
N VAL A 469 -21.54 -11.67 4.69
CA VAL A 469 -21.81 -11.94 3.27
C VAL A 469 -20.70 -11.40 2.37
N ILE A 470 -20.29 -10.14 2.59
CA ILE A 470 -19.26 -9.51 1.77
C ILE A 470 -17.90 -10.19 1.96
N CYS A 471 -17.54 -10.57 3.18
CA CYS A 471 -16.30 -11.30 3.46
C CYS A 471 -16.25 -12.65 2.72
N VAL A 472 -17.34 -13.42 2.73
CA VAL A 472 -17.43 -14.69 2.01
C VAL A 472 -17.28 -14.48 0.50
N LEU A 473 -17.97 -13.48 -0.07
CA LEU A 473 -17.87 -13.14 -1.49
C LEU A 473 -16.44 -12.74 -1.87
N ASN A 474 -15.75 -11.93 -1.05
CA ASN A 474 -14.36 -11.57 -1.28
C ASN A 474 -13.42 -12.79 -1.20
N GLY A 475 -13.63 -13.68 -0.22
CA GLY A 475 -12.87 -14.90 -0.10
C GLY A 475 -12.95 -15.78 -1.35
N ILE A 476 -14.17 -15.94 -1.89
CA ILE A 476 -14.40 -16.68 -3.15
C ILE A 476 -13.73 -15.94 -4.33
N SER A 477 -13.89 -14.62 -4.42
CA SER A 477 -13.30 -13.82 -5.51
C SER A 477 -11.77 -13.91 -5.52
N CYS A 478 -11.12 -13.98 -4.36
CA CYS A 478 -9.67 -14.18 -4.27
C CYS A 478 -9.22 -15.51 -4.87
N THR A 479 -9.98 -16.60 -4.68
CA THR A 479 -9.61 -17.92 -5.25
C THR A 479 -9.70 -17.95 -6.79
N LEU A 480 -10.43 -17.02 -7.40
CA LEU A 480 -10.54 -16.90 -8.86
C LEU A 480 -9.36 -16.15 -9.50
N LEU A 481 -8.48 -15.54 -8.71
CA LEU A 481 -7.25 -14.92 -9.21
C LEU A 481 -6.30 -15.99 -9.75
N LYS A 482 -5.77 -15.79 -10.97
CA LYS A 482 -4.99 -16.81 -11.68
C LYS A 482 -3.48 -16.73 -11.46
N VAL A 483 -2.96 -15.54 -11.11
CA VAL A 483 -1.51 -15.28 -11.09
C VAL A 483 -1.03 -15.16 -9.64
N GLU A 484 -0.19 -16.10 -9.19
CA GLU A 484 0.50 -15.97 -7.90
C GLU A 484 1.85 -15.25 -8.12
N PRO A 485 2.03 -14.03 -7.56
CA PRO A 485 3.23 -13.23 -7.78
C PRO A 485 4.39 -13.58 -6.84
N MET A 486 4.17 -14.42 -5.82
CA MET A 486 5.17 -14.74 -4.80
C MET A 486 6.51 -15.19 -5.40
N GLY A 487 7.60 -14.52 -5.01
CA GLY A 487 8.96 -14.87 -5.42
C GLY A 487 9.30 -14.57 -6.88
N LYS A 488 8.43 -13.87 -7.61
CA LYS A 488 8.67 -13.46 -8.99
C LYS A 488 9.30 -12.06 -9.05
N PRO A 489 10.18 -11.79 -10.06
CA PRO A 489 10.68 -10.43 -10.29
C PRO A 489 9.55 -9.49 -10.75
N LEU A 490 9.77 -8.18 -10.59
CA LEU A 490 8.90 -7.16 -11.16
C LEU A 490 9.11 -7.12 -12.69
N ASP A 491 8.10 -6.66 -13.44
CA ASP A 491 8.18 -6.41 -14.88
C ASP A 491 8.31 -7.67 -15.79
N ILE A 492 7.87 -8.85 -15.35
CA ILE A 492 7.88 -10.08 -16.19
C ILE A 492 7.01 -9.93 -17.44
N HIS A 493 5.97 -9.11 -17.38
CA HIS A 493 4.95 -9.02 -18.45
C HIS A 493 5.28 -8.05 -19.58
N THR A 494 6.49 -7.48 -19.63
CA THR A 494 6.92 -6.52 -20.68
C THR A 494 7.68 -7.15 -21.84
N GLY A 495 7.84 -8.48 -21.91
CA GLY A 495 8.59 -9.18 -22.96
C GLY A 495 7.67 -9.79 -24.02
N GLU A 496 7.99 -9.53 -25.26
CA GLU A 496 7.32 -9.78 -26.56
C GLU A 496 6.86 -11.21 -26.93
N ASN A 497 6.56 -12.10 -26.00
CA ASN A 497 6.10 -13.45 -26.35
C ASN A 497 4.77 -13.82 -25.68
N ASP A 498 3.66 -13.27 -26.21
CA ASP A 498 2.29 -13.63 -25.79
C ASP A 498 1.99 -15.14 -25.90
N ASN A 499 2.66 -15.87 -26.81
CA ASN A 499 2.48 -17.31 -26.98
C ASN A 499 3.24 -18.18 -25.97
N GLU A 500 4.35 -17.69 -25.39
CA GLU A 500 5.04 -18.39 -24.29
C GLU A 500 4.37 -18.15 -22.94
N GLN A 501 3.74 -16.99 -22.76
CA GLN A 501 3.01 -16.64 -21.53
C GLN A 501 1.75 -17.48 -21.37
N ALA A 502 1.01 -17.75 -22.43
CA ALA A 502 -0.13 -18.67 -22.41
C ALA A 502 0.30 -20.09 -21.97
N LYS A 503 1.45 -20.58 -22.45
CA LYS A 503 2.00 -21.88 -22.05
C LYS A 503 2.50 -21.93 -20.62
N ILE A 504 2.99 -20.83 -20.05
CA ILE A 504 3.46 -20.74 -18.65
C ILE A 504 2.27 -20.72 -17.69
N ILE A 505 1.16 -20.08 -18.07
CA ILE A 505 -0.09 -20.08 -17.31
C ILE A 505 -0.72 -21.48 -17.28
N GLU A 506 -0.64 -22.23 -18.39
CA GLU A 506 -1.16 -23.59 -18.47
C GLU A 506 -0.28 -24.66 -17.81
N SER A 507 1.03 -24.44 -17.67
CA SER A 507 2.01 -25.39 -17.11
C SER A 507 2.27 -25.22 -15.61
N SER A 508 1.66 -24.24 -14.94
CA SER A 508 1.75 -24.09 -13.49
C SER A 508 0.87 -25.15 -12.81
N PRO A 509 1.44 -26.12 -12.08
CA PRO A 509 0.64 -27.11 -11.37
C PRO A 509 -0.21 -26.40 -10.31
N ARG A 510 -1.49 -26.72 -10.30
CA ARG A 510 -2.50 -26.30 -9.32
C ARG A 510 -2.19 -26.82 -7.93
#